data_49253dbefd33cd46e77737af232aba80
#
_entry.id   49253dbefd33cd46e77737af232aba80
#
_cell.length_a   1.000
_cell.length_b   1.000
_cell.length_c   1.000
_cell.angle_alpha   90.00
_cell.angle_beta   90.00
_cell.angle_gamma   90.00
#
_symmetry.space_group_name_H-M   'P 1'
#
loop_
_entity.id
_entity.type
_entity.pdbx_description
1 polymer ?
#
loop_
_entity_poly.entity_id
_entity_poly.type
_entity_poly.pdbx_seq_one_letter_code
_entity_poly.pdbx_strand_id
1 'polypeptide(L)'
;KKYLKKKNYDQIIEMIDIGGHSLIRAAVKNYNHTIPITNPSDYKIFIKAFPLKQAQRKKFAKKAIRQVANYDNAIFNWFDGNMKDEYELRYGENPHQNARALVHNDKFAQLSGDKKLSYNNLLDLDAAVKIAYGVNTKNNICAIIKHNTPCGAAIGKKQTECYNKALAGDRLSAFGGIVSFNKKINKKT
;
A
#
# COMPACT_ATOMS: atom_id res chain seq x y z
N LYS A 1 -14.12 1.76 -2.39
CA LYS A 1 -13.36 2.68 -1.52
C LYS A 1 -13.78 4.15 -1.69
N LYS A 2 -13.90 4.70 -2.91
CA LYS A 2 -14.35 6.09 -3.16
C LYS A 2 -15.80 6.36 -2.71
N TYR A 3 -16.67 5.36 -2.79
CA TYR A 3 -18.08 5.43 -2.35
C TYR A 3 -18.24 5.44 -0.83
N LEU A 4 -17.37 4.74 -0.09
CA LEU A 4 -17.45 4.62 1.37
C LEU A 4 -17.13 5.92 2.10
N LYS A 5 -16.30 6.81 1.51
CA LYS A 5 -15.91 8.09 2.13
C LYS A 5 -17.06 9.10 2.30
N LYS A 6 -18.24 8.87 1.68
CA LYS A 6 -19.40 9.77 1.72
C LYS A 6 -20.60 9.20 2.48
N LYS A 7 -20.53 7.96 3.01
CA LYS A 7 -21.63 7.30 3.69
C LYS A 7 -21.40 7.25 5.21
N ASN A 8 -22.49 7.36 5.98
CA ASN A 8 -22.42 7.14 7.41
C ASN A 8 -22.27 5.64 7.74
N TYR A 9 -22.00 5.33 9.00
CA TYR A 9 -21.73 3.96 9.47
C TYR A 9 -22.86 2.99 9.12
N ASP A 10 -24.13 3.36 9.41
CA ASP A 10 -25.30 2.50 9.17
C ASP A 10 -25.51 2.21 7.68
N GLN A 11 -25.29 3.20 6.82
CA GLN A 11 -25.36 3.01 5.37
C GLN A 11 -24.30 2.06 4.83
N ILE A 12 -23.14 1.97 5.48
CA ILE A 12 -22.09 1.03 5.11
C ILE A 12 -22.44 -0.39 5.56
N ILE A 13 -22.96 -0.54 6.79
CA ILE A 13 -23.46 -1.82 7.31
C ILE A 13 -24.51 -2.42 6.37
N GLU A 14 -25.50 -1.62 5.97
CA GLU A 14 -26.59 -2.05 5.08
C GLU A 14 -26.10 -2.52 3.70
N MET A 15 -24.91 -2.09 3.28
CA MET A 15 -24.31 -2.50 2.01
C MET A 15 -23.49 -3.81 2.08
N ILE A 16 -23.35 -4.40 3.25
CA ILE A 16 -22.63 -5.67 3.39
C ILE A 16 -23.43 -6.77 2.71
N ASP A 17 -22.84 -7.36 1.65
CA ASP A 17 -23.48 -8.45 0.90
C ASP A 17 -23.39 -9.76 1.69
N ILE A 18 -24.53 -10.38 1.92
CA ILE A 18 -24.67 -11.67 2.58
C ILE A 18 -24.99 -12.78 1.56
N GLY A 19 -25.95 -12.54 0.70
CA GLY A 19 -26.52 -13.55 -0.21
C GLY A 19 -25.54 -14.01 -1.28
N GLY A 20 -24.91 -13.09 -2.00
CA GLY A 20 -23.94 -13.38 -3.06
C GLY A 20 -22.74 -14.16 -2.54
N HIS A 21 -22.23 -13.78 -1.37
CA HIS A 21 -21.14 -14.48 -0.68
C HIS A 21 -21.50 -15.93 -0.33
N SER A 22 -22.68 -16.15 0.25
CA SER A 22 -23.17 -17.48 0.62
C SER A 22 -23.33 -18.38 -0.60
N LEU A 23 -23.87 -17.87 -1.71
CA LEU A 23 -24.01 -18.59 -2.95
C LEU A 23 -22.67 -18.98 -3.57
N ILE A 24 -21.69 -18.07 -3.56
CA ILE A 24 -20.33 -18.37 -4.04
C ILE A 24 -19.70 -19.47 -3.19
N ARG A 25 -19.82 -19.42 -1.86
CA ARG A 25 -19.29 -20.47 -0.95
C ARG A 25 -19.94 -21.82 -1.22
N ALA A 26 -21.26 -21.85 -1.44
CA ALA A 26 -21.97 -23.09 -1.81
C ALA A 26 -21.47 -23.65 -3.15
N ALA A 27 -21.31 -22.79 -4.17
CA ALA A 27 -20.78 -23.21 -5.47
C ALA A 27 -19.33 -23.72 -5.39
N VAL A 28 -18.48 -23.08 -4.57
CA VAL A 28 -17.12 -23.54 -4.31
C VAL A 28 -17.12 -24.91 -3.62
N LYS A 29 -17.96 -25.10 -2.60
CA LYS A 29 -18.11 -26.40 -1.93
C LYS A 29 -18.50 -27.52 -2.91
N ASN A 30 -19.33 -27.20 -3.89
CA ASN A 30 -19.81 -28.12 -4.92
C ASN A 30 -19.08 -27.97 -6.27
N TYR A 31 -17.80 -27.58 -6.28
CA TYR A 31 -17.05 -27.26 -7.51
C TYR A 31 -16.94 -28.43 -8.51
N ASN A 32 -17.18 -29.67 -8.08
CA ASN A 32 -17.23 -30.83 -8.95
C ASN A 32 -18.41 -30.77 -9.94
N HIS A 33 -19.50 -30.13 -9.54
CA HIS A 33 -20.74 -30.04 -10.33
C HIS A 33 -21.09 -28.61 -10.73
N THR A 34 -20.54 -27.60 -10.03
CA THR A 34 -20.75 -26.17 -10.30
C THR A 34 -19.44 -25.49 -10.68
N ILE A 35 -19.53 -24.37 -11.41
CA ILE A 35 -18.36 -23.60 -11.83
C ILE A 35 -18.61 -22.14 -11.43
N PRO A 36 -18.09 -21.69 -10.27
CA PRO A 36 -18.23 -20.31 -9.84
C PRO A 36 -17.30 -19.40 -10.66
N ILE A 37 -17.87 -18.55 -11.50
CA ILE A 37 -17.14 -17.55 -12.28
C ILE A 37 -17.44 -16.17 -11.65
N THR A 38 -16.47 -15.60 -10.94
CA THR A 38 -16.64 -14.36 -10.16
C THR A 38 -15.97 -13.15 -10.81
N ASN A 39 -15.32 -13.33 -11.96
CA ASN A 39 -14.69 -12.23 -12.68
C ASN A 39 -15.08 -12.29 -14.17
N PRO A 40 -15.61 -11.18 -14.75
CA PRO A 40 -15.97 -11.13 -16.17
C PRO A 40 -14.82 -11.45 -17.13
N SER A 41 -13.57 -11.18 -16.75
CA SER A 41 -12.39 -11.55 -17.56
C SER A 41 -12.24 -13.05 -17.77
N ASP A 42 -12.85 -13.87 -16.92
CA ASP A 42 -12.79 -15.33 -17.00
C ASP A 42 -13.84 -15.92 -17.97
N TYR A 43 -14.83 -15.15 -18.45
CA TYR A 43 -15.87 -15.66 -19.35
C TYR A 43 -15.30 -16.21 -20.66
N LYS A 44 -14.39 -15.51 -21.31
CA LYS A 44 -13.75 -15.97 -22.54
C LYS A 44 -12.93 -17.25 -22.32
N ILE A 45 -12.25 -17.34 -21.17
CA ILE A 45 -11.46 -18.52 -20.79
C ILE A 45 -12.38 -19.71 -20.56
N PHE A 46 -13.50 -19.51 -19.86
CA PHE A 46 -14.50 -20.53 -19.59
C PHE A 46 -15.12 -21.07 -20.89
N ILE A 47 -15.62 -20.18 -21.77
CA ILE A 47 -16.28 -20.57 -23.02
C ILE A 47 -15.33 -21.39 -23.91
N LYS A 48 -14.06 -20.96 -24.03
CA LYS A 48 -13.06 -21.65 -24.85
C LYS A 48 -12.66 -23.02 -24.30
N ALA A 49 -12.72 -23.19 -22.98
CA ALA A 49 -12.23 -24.40 -22.32
C ALA A 49 -13.35 -25.43 -22.00
N PHE A 50 -14.62 -25.08 -22.22
CA PHE A 50 -15.76 -25.95 -21.91
C PHE A 50 -15.84 -27.14 -22.90
N PRO A 51 -16.10 -28.38 -22.41
CA PRO A 51 -16.32 -28.79 -21.02
C PRO A 51 -15.03 -28.84 -20.20
N LEU A 52 -15.09 -28.31 -18.98
CA LEU A 52 -13.93 -28.18 -18.10
C LEU A 52 -13.50 -29.51 -17.46
N LYS A 53 -12.19 -29.77 -17.47
CA LYS A 53 -11.56 -30.82 -16.67
C LYS A 53 -11.57 -30.44 -15.18
N GLN A 54 -11.48 -31.44 -14.28
CA GLN A 54 -11.49 -31.27 -12.83
C GLN A 54 -10.49 -30.21 -12.32
N ALA A 55 -9.26 -30.22 -12.86
CA ALA A 55 -8.24 -29.25 -12.48
C ALA A 55 -8.64 -27.80 -12.82
N GLN A 56 -9.33 -27.58 -13.93
CA GLN A 56 -9.83 -26.28 -14.34
C GLN A 56 -10.99 -25.82 -13.45
N ARG A 57 -11.92 -26.72 -13.09
CA ARG A 57 -12.98 -26.43 -12.12
C ARG A 57 -12.41 -26.00 -10.77
N LYS A 58 -11.43 -26.74 -10.24
CA LYS A 58 -10.70 -26.39 -9.02
C LYS A 58 -10.03 -25.01 -9.10
N LYS A 59 -9.50 -24.64 -10.28
CA LYS A 59 -8.90 -23.31 -10.51
C LYS A 59 -9.93 -22.18 -10.37
N PHE A 60 -11.14 -22.32 -10.95
CA PHE A 60 -12.22 -21.35 -10.79
C PHE A 60 -12.71 -21.29 -9.35
N ALA A 61 -12.91 -22.42 -8.68
CA ALA A 61 -13.29 -22.48 -7.28
C ALA A 61 -12.26 -21.77 -6.36
N LYS A 62 -10.96 -21.98 -6.62
CA LYS A 62 -9.88 -21.29 -5.89
C LYS A 62 -9.91 -19.76 -6.10
N LYS A 63 -10.21 -19.30 -7.31
CA LYS A 63 -10.38 -17.85 -7.57
C LYS A 63 -11.58 -17.29 -6.83
N ALA A 64 -12.71 -17.99 -6.87
CA ALA A 64 -13.95 -17.57 -6.25
C ALA A 64 -13.82 -17.48 -4.72
N ILE A 65 -13.26 -18.50 -4.06
CA ILE A 65 -13.08 -18.46 -2.59
C ILE A 65 -12.08 -17.39 -2.16
N ARG A 66 -11.06 -17.10 -2.97
CA ARG A 66 -10.13 -16.00 -2.70
C ARG A 66 -10.85 -14.64 -2.74
N GLN A 67 -11.78 -14.46 -3.66
CA GLN A 67 -12.57 -13.22 -3.73
C GLN A 67 -13.45 -13.05 -2.50
N VAL A 68 -14.11 -14.12 -2.03
CA VAL A 68 -14.87 -14.13 -0.77
C VAL A 68 -13.97 -13.75 0.41
N ALA A 69 -12.83 -14.40 0.57
CA ALA A 69 -11.89 -14.13 1.64
C ALA A 69 -11.37 -12.67 1.63
N ASN A 70 -11.10 -12.12 0.45
CA ASN A 70 -10.67 -10.72 0.31
C ASN A 70 -11.79 -9.73 0.72
N TYR A 71 -13.03 -10.06 0.45
CA TYR A 71 -14.17 -9.24 0.85
C TYR A 71 -14.39 -9.31 2.36
N ASP A 72 -14.37 -10.50 2.97
CA ASP A 72 -14.47 -10.68 4.41
C ASP A 72 -13.35 -9.92 5.15
N ASN A 73 -12.12 -10.01 4.64
CA ASN A 73 -11.00 -9.22 5.16
C ASN A 73 -11.21 -7.70 5.02
N ALA A 74 -11.85 -7.25 3.93
CA ALA A 74 -12.16 -5.83 3.76
C ALA A 74 -13.20 -5.34 4.77
N ILE A 75 -14.21 -6.17 5.08
CA ILE A 75 -15.20 -5.91 6.13
C ILE A 75 -14.52 -5.87 7.49
N PHE A 76 -13.72 -6.90 7.81
CA PHE A 76 -12.96 -6.97 9.06
C PHE A 76 -12.10 -5.72 9.27
N ASN A 77 -11.28 -5.35 8.28
CA ASN A 77 -10.42 -4.17 8.35
C ASN A 77 -11.22 -2.86 8.50
N TRP A 78 -12.44 -2.81 7.98
CA TRP A 78 -13.31 -1.65 8.15
C TRP A 78 -13.85 -1.56 9.58
N PHE A 79 -14.31 -2.67 10.18
CA PHE A 79 -14.75 -2.73 11.58
C PHE A 79 -13.62 -2.41 12.56
N ASP A 80 -12.41 -2.89 12.26
CA ASP A 80 -11.21 -2.68 13.07
C ASP A 80 -10.63 -1.27 12.94
N GLY A 81 -11.24 -0.41 12.13
CA GLY A 81 -10.74 0.94 11.83
C GLY A 81 -9.42 0.94 11.03
N ASN A 82 -8.94 -0.23 10.64
CA ASN A 82 -7.67 -0.46 9.95
C ASN A 82 -7.84 -0.45 8.41
N MET A 83 -8.57 0.53 7.86
CA MET A 83 -8.64 0.70 6.41
C MET A 83 -7.26 1.08 5.87
N LYS A 84 -6.53 0.08 5.44
CA LYS A 84 -5.23 0.27 4.76
C LYS A 84 -5.48 0.59 3.29
N ASP A 85 -4.91 1.68 2.82
CA ASP A 85 -4.81 1.92 1.38
C ASP A 85 -3.69 1.05 0.81
N GLU A 86 -4.02 0.33 -0.26
CA GLU A 86 -3.07 -0.49 -1.00
C GLU A 86 -2.46 0.38 -2.11
N TYR A 87 -1.16 0.60 -2.03
CA TYR A 87 -0.39 1.31 -3.03
C TYR A 87 0.41 0.33 -3.87
N GLU A 88 0.17 0.32 -5.16
CA GLU A 88 0.99 -0.42 -6.09
C GLU A 88 2.35 0.29 -6.24
N LEU A 89 3.43 -0.43 -5.95
CA LEU A 89 4.79 0.07 -6.10
C LEU A 89 5.28 -0.13 -7.53
N ARG A 90 6.29 0.65 -7.95
CA ARG A 90 6.91 0.48 -9.27
C ARG A 90 7.53 -0.90 -9.44
N TYR A 91 8.18 -1.39 -8.40
CA TYR A 91 8.79 -2.72 -8.30
C TYR A 91 9.09 -3.03 -6.81
N GLY A 92 9.39 -4.29 -6.52
CA GLY A 92 9.78 -4.77 -5.21
C GLY A 92 11.25 -4.49 -4.89
N GLU A 93 11.90 -5.43 -4.23
CA GLU A 93 13.34 -5.34 -3.94
C GLU A 93 14.15 -5.31 -5.24
N ASN A 94 13.75 -6.12 -6.23
CA ASN A 94 14.36 -6.17 -7.55
C ASN A 94 13.39 -5.64 -8.63
N PRO A 95 13.92 -5.07 -9.74
CA PRO A 95 13.10 -4.41 -10.77
C PRO A 95 12.03 -5.27 -11.43
N HIS A 96 12.20 -6.58 -11.47
CA HIS A 96 11.25 -7.54 -12.05
C HIS A 96 10.17 -8.02 -11.09
N GLN A 97 10.23 -7.64 -9.83
CA GLN A 97 9.29 -8.06 -8.79
C GLN A 97 8.12 -7.07 -8.68
N ASN A 98 6.90 -7.59 -8.71
CA ASN A 98 5.73 -6.81 -8.35
C ASN A 98 5.65 -6.63 -6.83
N ALA A 99 5.32 -5.42 -6.38
CA ALA A 99 5.17 -5.13 -4.96
C ALA A 99 4.00 -4.17 -4.68
N ARG A 100 3.47 -4.28 -3.47
CA ARG A 100 2.41 -3.42 -2.95
C ARG A 100 2.71 -3.05 -1.51
N ALA A 101 2.38 -1.83 -1.14
CA ALA A 101 2.44 -1.35 0.23
C ALA A 101 1.04 -1.22 0.81
N LEU A 102 0.87 -1.65 2.06
CA LEU A 102 -0.34 -1.40 2.85
C LEU A 102 -0.03 -0.26 3.82
N VAL A 103 -0.70 0.87 3.65
CA VAL A 103 -0.45 2.07 4.43
C VAL A 103 -1.72 2.49 5.15
N HIS A 104 -1.62 2.86 6.44
CA HIS A 104 -2.72 3.49 7.16
C HIS A 104 -2.94 4.90 6.63
N ASN A 105 -4.18 5.22 6.27
CA ASN A 105 -4.56 6.48 5.61
C ASN A 105 -4.27 7.74 6.44
N ASP A 106 -4.24 7.62 7.76
CA ASP A 106 -4.02 8.72 8.70
C ASP A 106 -2.53 9.04 8.92
N LYS A 107 -1.63 8.18 8.45
CA LYS A 107 -0.19 8.28 8.74
C LYS A 107 0.67 8.60 7.52
N PHE A 108 0.11 8.53 6.32
CA PHE A 108 0.87 8.78 5.09
C PHE A 108 -0.02 9.44 4.04
N ALA A 109 0.41 10.58 3.51
CA ALA A 109 -0.23 11.25 2.38
C ALA A 109 0.82 11.73 1.38
N GLN A 110 0.70 11.31 0.13
CA GLN A 110 1.47 11.90 -0.97
C GLN A 110 0.80 13.22 -1.38
N LEU A 111 1.50 14.34 -1.19
CA LEU A 111 0.99 15.67 -1.47
C LEU A 111 1.23 16.12 -2.90
N SER A 112 2.26 15.60 -3.57
CA SER A 112 2.64 15.96 -4.94
C SER A 112 3.46 14.87 -5.62
N GLY A 113 3.59 14.95 -6.94
CA GLY A 113 4.35 14.03 -7.77
C GLY A 113 3.57 12.81 -8.22
N ASP A 114 3.73 12.43 -9.51
CA ASP A 114 2.99 11.32 -10.14
C ASP A 114 3.78 10.01 -10.16
N LYS A 115 5.05 10.06 -9.74
CA LYS A 115 5.93 8.89 -9.77
C LYS A 115 5.61 7.94 -8.63
N LYS A 116 5.18 6.72 -8.95
CA LYS A 116 4.99 5.66 -7.95
C LYS A 116 6.29 5.37 -7.21
N LEU A 117 6.19 5.13 -5.90
CA LEU A 117 7.31 4.71 -5.07
C LEU A 117 7.75 3.28 -5.41
N SER A 118 9.01 2.95 -5.15
CA SER A 118 9.52 1.58 -5.14
C SER A 118 9.63 1.06 -3.71
N TYR A 119 9.86 -0.24 -3.55
CA TYR A 119 10.17 -0.84 -2.26
C TYR A 119 11.37 -0.15 -1.58
N ASN A 120 12.45 0.10 -2.34
CA ASN A 120 13.63 0.77 -1.83
C ASN A 120 13.34 2.22 -1.37
N ASN A 121 12.44 2.94 -2.07
CA ASN A 121 12.02 4.26 -1.59
C ASN A 121 11.28 4.19 -0.24
N LEU A 122 10.50 3.13 0.00
CA LEU A 122 9.84 2.95 1.30
C LEU A 122 10.82 2.60 2.42
N LEU A 123 11.86 1.81 2.15
CA LEU A 123 12.94 1.55 3.11
C LEU A 123 13.68 2.84 3.47
N ASP A 124 14.07 3.62 2.45
CA ASP A 124 14.75 4.90 2.66
C ASP A 124 13.85 5.89 3.42
N LEU A 125 12.53 5.90 3.14
CA LEU A 125 11.56 6.73 3.85
C LEU A 125 11.44 6.32 5.32
N ASP A 126 11.35 5.03 5.62
CA ASP A 126 11.28 4.52 7.00
C ASP A 126 12.55 4.91 7.80
N ALA A 127 13.71 4.73 7.22
CA ALA A 127 14.99 5.13 7.83
C ALA A 127 15.03 6.65 8.05
N ALA A 128 14.58 7.44 7.06
CA ALA A 128 14.55 8.90 7.13
C ALA A 128 13.62 9.42 8.25
N VAL A 129 12.43 8.82 8.38
CA VAL A 129 11.46 9.16 9.43
C VAL A 129 12.01 8.79 10.81
N LYS A 130 12.60 7.60 10.97
CA LYS A 130 13.21 7.17 12.24
C LYS A 130 14.27 8.13 12.74
N ILE A 131 15.11 8.65 11.86
CA ILE A 131 16.14 9.62 12.24
C ILE A 131 15.52 11.00 12.54
N ALA A 132 14.62 11.48 11.68
CA ALA A 132 14.02 12.82 11.85
C ALA A 132 13.17 12.93 13.14
N TYR A 133 12.50 11.83 13.54
CA TYR A 133 11.62 11.82 14.71
C TYR A 133 12.16 11.03 15.90
N GLY A 134 13.31 10.37 15.76
CA GLY A 134 13.94 9.57 16.83
C GLY A 134 14.51 10.37 17.99
N VAL A 135 14.69 11.68 17.81
CA VAL A 135 15.24 12.57 18.85
C VAL A 135 14.16 13.52 19.35
N ASN A 136 13.87 13.49 20.64
CA ASN A 136 12.95 14.43 21.25
C ASN A 136 13.61 15.81 21.41
N THR A 137 13.32 16.73 20.51
CA THR A 137 13.90 18.09 20.49
C THR A 137 12.95 19.13 19.93
N LYS A 138 13.06 20.38 20.42
CA LYS A 138 12.39 21.53 19.83
C LYS A 138 13.10 22.11 18.61
N ASN A 139 14.32 21.69 18.34
CA ASN A 139 15.09 22.10 17.16
C ASN A 139 14.58 21.44 15.88
N ASN A 140 15.03 21.96 14.73
CA ASN A 140 14.80 21.29 13.45
C ASN A 140 15.82 20.17 13.27
N ILE A 141 15.35 19.10 12.67
CA ILE A 141 16.20 17.97 12.24
C ILE A 141 16.03 17.82 10.73
N CYS A 142 17.11 17.58 10.02
CA CYS A 142 17.13 17.15 8.64
C CYS A 142 17.97 15.86 8.54
N ALA A 143 17.46 14.85 7.83
CA ALA A 143 18.22 13.66 7.48
C ALA A 143 18.08 13.39 5.98
N ILE A 144 19.18 12.96 5.35
CA ILE A 144 19.26 12.58 3.94
C ILE A 144 19.66 11.10 3.88
N ILE A 145 18.80 10.28 3.32
CA ILE A 145 18.95 8.81 3.30
C ILE A 145 19.02 8.32 1.87
N LYS A 146 19.93 7.41 1.61
CA LYS A 146 20.02 6.65 0.37
C LYS A 146 20.52 5.24 0.64
N HIS A 147 19.91 4.25 -0.01
CA HIS A 147 20.19 2.83 0.20
C HIS A 147 20.14 2.42 1.68
N ASN A 148 19.09 2.91 2.36
CA ASN A 148 18.82 2.65 3.78
C ASN A 148 19.91 3.14 4.76
N THR A 149 20.78 4.03 4.28
CA THR A 149 21.91 4.58 5.05
C THR A 149 21.88 6.12 5.01
N PRO A 150 22.17 6.80 6.15
CA PRO A 150 22.23 8.25 6.15
C PRO A 150 23.50 8.75 5.42
N CYS A 151 23.29 9.56 4.37
CA CYS A 151 24.35 10.37 3.76
C CYS A 151 24.73 11.53 4.69
N GLY A 152 23.80 11.97 5.52
CA GLY A 152 24.03 12.97 6.55
C GLY A 152 22.76 13.28 7.33
N ALA A 153 22.95 13.73 8.56
CA ALA A 153 21.87 14.22 9.43
C ALA A 153 22.37 15.42 10.26
N ALA A 154 21.48 16.36 10.54
CA ALA A 154 21.81 17.53 11.30
C ALA A 154 20.66 18.06 12.15
N ILE A 155 20.99 18.65 13.29
CA ILE A 155 20.07 19.34 14.19
C ILE A 155 20.48 20.82 14.26
N GLY A 156 19.49 21.72 14.26
CA GLY A 156 19.76 23.15 14.35
C GLY A 156 18.50 24.01 14.51
N LYS A 157 18.70 25.31 14.66
CA LYS A 157 17.59 26.26 14.85
C LYS A 157 16.87 26.58 13.54
N LYS A 158 17.52 26.53 12.40
CA LYS A 158 16.97 26.85 11.06
C LYS A 158 16.97 25.60 10.18
N GLN A 159 15.87 25.36 9.46
CA GLN A 159 15.74 24.20 8.56
C GLN A 159 16.79 24.20 7.44
N THR A 160 17.01 25.36 6.79
CA THR A 160 18.01 25.53 5.72
C THR A 160 19.43 25.18 6.21
N GLU A 161 19.75 25.60 7.44
CA GLU A 161 21.04 25.26 8.06
C GLU A 161 21.19 23.77 8.29
N CYS A 162 20.13 23.11 8.80
CA CYS A 162 20.09 21.66 8.98
C CYS A 162 20.26 20.92 7.66
N TYR A 163 19.56 21.36 6.61
CA TYR A 163 19.70 20.77 5.27
C TYR A 163 21.13 20.89 4.74
N ASN A 164 21.71 22.09 4.79
CA ASN A 164 23.07 22.31 4.30
C ASN A 164 24.12 21.48 5.05
N LYS A 165 23.98 21.37 6.39
CA LYS A 165 24.86 20.53 7.23
C LYS A 165 24.68 19.03 6.92
N ALA A 166 23.44 18.56 6.79
CA ALA A 166 23.17 17.17 6.41
C ALA A 166 23.74 16.84 5.02
N LEU A 167 23.55 17.73 4.05
CA LEU A 167 24.07 17.59 2.68
C LEU A 167 25.61 17.60 2.66
N ALA A 168 26.26 18.37 3.54
CA ALA A 168 27.71 18.43 3.62
C ALA A 168 28.36 17.13 4.13
N GLY A 169 27.59 16.22 4.73
CA GLY A 169 28.09 14.92 5.19
C GLY A 169 28.62 14.06 4.04
N ASP A 170 27.79 13.86 3.01
CA ASP A 170 28.20 13.20 1.77
C ASP A 170 27.34 13.69 0.59
N ARG A 171 27.81 14.72 -0.11
CA ARG A 171 27.10 15.33 -1.22
C ARG A 171 26.94 14.41 -2.41
N LEU A 172 27.92 13.56 -2.68
CA LEU A 172 27.87 12.68 -3.85
C LEU A 172 26.81 11.59 -3.66
N SER A 173 26.79 10.94 -2.51
CA SER A 173 25.82 9.91 -2.19
C SER A 173 24.41 10.48 -1.99
N ALA A 174 24.25 11.73 -1.59
CA ALA A 174 22.96 12.36 -1.35
C ALA A 174 22.07 12.52 -2.61
N PHE A 175 22.68 12.51 -3.81
CA PHE A 175 21.93 12.67 -5.05
C PHE A 175 20.93 11.52 -5.27
N GLY A 176 19.64 11.88 -5.41
CA GLY A 176 18.55 10.93 -5.56
C GLY A 176 18.13 10.23 -4.26
N GLY A 177 18.61 10.67 -3.11
CA GLY A 177 18.19 10.22 -1.78
C GLY A 177 16.87 10.82 -1.33
N ILE A 178 16.38 10.36 -0.19
CA ILE A 178 15.19 10.89 0.49
C ILE A 178 15.61 11.86 1.58
N VAL A 179 15.04 13.07 1.54
CA VAL A 179 15.26 14.11 2.55
C VAL A 179 14.05 14.16 3.49
N SER A 180 14.31 14.09 4.78
CA SER A 180 13.27 14.20 5.82
C SER A 180 13.53 15.36 6.77
N PHE A 181 12.42 15.92 7.27
CA PHE A 181 12.41 16.93 8.31
C PHE A 181 11.40 16.56 9.38
N ASN A 182 11.71 16.87 10.66
CA ASN A 182 10.78 16.66 11.78
C ASN A 182 9.68 17.72 11.90
N LYS A 183 9.69 18.74 11.04
CA LYS A 183 8.70 19.83 11.00
C LYS A 183 8.34 20.15 9.56
N LYS A 184 7.16 20.78 9.37
CA LYS A 184 6.72 21.28 8.07
C LYS A 184 7.80 22.15 7.42
N ILE A 185 8.13 21.82 6.16
CA ILE A 185 9.15 22.53 5.38
C ILE A 185 8.64 23.94 5.04
N ASN A 186 9.47 24.93 5.20
CA ASN A 186 9.19 26.32 4.81
C ASN A 186 9.67 26.60 3.39
N LYS A 187 9.12 27.67 2.77
CA LYS A 187 9.44 28.02 1.37
C LYS A 187 10.91 28.42 1.12
N LYS A 188 11.69 28.68 2.18
CA LYS A 188 13.10 29.09 2.07
C LYS A 188 14.05 27.88 2.16
N THR A 189 13.57 26.71 2.57
CA THR A 189 14.32 25.47 2.64
C THR A 189 14.23 24.69 1.33
#